data_78ae408b4f5001f276dcb771a3cf642b
#
_entry.id   78ae408b4f5001f276dcb771a3cf642b
#
_cell.length_a   1.000
_cell.length_b   1.000
_cell.length_c   1.000
_cell.angle_alpha   90.00
_cell.angle_beta   90.00
_cell.angle_gamma   90.00
#
_symmetry.space_group_name_H-M   'P 1'
#
loop_
_entity.id
_entity.type
_entity.pdbx_description
1 polymer ?
#
loop_
_entity_poly.entity_id
_entity_poly.type
_entity_poly.pdbx_seq_one_letter_code
_entity_poly.pdbx_strand_id
1 'polypeptide(L)'
;MNLSQCLRCAPAFAGVLLCALLVGCSTPQVMRLQEAGQAQGLPSRAQLESVPFFAQKEYECGPAALAMVMSAAGVAVTPDALVHQVYLPARKGSLQVEMLAATRQRGLIAYPLKPALKDLLQEVAAGHPVLVFQNLSLPIYPVWHYAVAIGYDLERNSITLHSGETERLEMSLFTFERTWARGNDWAILALAPNTLPATADAATYARSVAALEGSHPQAARQAYAGGLVRWPEDANLWFGLGNSAYALHDLQAAVTAYQAATQFQPAYADAWNNLAQVQWEIGDTAAAKSAIARAVGLGGNRLSQYLELQAQLEAVTP
;
A
#
# COMPACT_ATOMS: atom_id res chain seq x y z
N MET A 1 -42.51 -39.41 25.03
CA MET A 1 -41.72 -38.21 24.61
C MET A 1 -42.67 -37.29 23.88
N ASN A 2 -43.08 -36.18 24.53
CA ASN A 2 -44.20 -35.33 24.06
C ASN A 2 -43.80 -34.40 22.92
N LEU A 3 -44.53 -34.48 21.81
CA LEU A 3 -44.38 -33.60 20.60
C LEU A 3 -44.61 -32.11 20.90
N SER A 4 -45.09 -31.74 22.08
CA SER A 4 -45.40 -30.36 22.46
C SER A 4 -44.20 -29.51 22.92
N GLN A 5 -43.03 -30.09 23.10
CA GLN A 5 -41.82 -29.35 23.48
C GLN A 5 -40.96 -28.85 22.31
N CYS A 6 -41.14 -29.41 21.08
CA CYS A 6 -40.42 -28.99 19.87
C CYS A 6 -40.91 -27.67 19.25
N LEU A 7 -42.17 -27.28 19.51
CA LEU A 7 -42.76 -26.07 18.88
C LEU A 7 -42.41 -24.73 19.60
N ARG A 8 -41.82 -24.76 20.77
CA ARG A 8 -41.44 -23.53 21.52
C ARG A 8 -40.07 -22.95 21.18
N CYS A 9 -39.20 -23.71 20.50
CA CYS A 9 -37.87 -23.23 20.10
C CYS A 9 -37.82 -22.64 18.68
N ALA A 10 -38.82 -22.83 17.86
CA ALA A 10 -38.87 -22.37 16.48
C ALA A 10 -38.80 -20.83 16.31
N PRO A 11 -39.48 -20.01 17.12
CA PRO A 11 -39.42 -18.54 16.96
C PRO A 11 -38.07 -17.91 17.34
N ALA A 12 -37.32 -18.53 18.26
CA ALA A 12 -36.01 -18.03 18.66
C ALA A 12 -34.94 -18.22 17.56
N PHE A 13 -34.96 -19.35 16.86
CA PHE A 13 -34.04 -19.60 15.72
C PHE A 13 -34.39 -18.75 14.51
N ALA A 14 -35.64 -18.49 14.22
CA ALA A 14 -36.08 -17.61 13.13
C ALA A 14 -35.68 -16.17 13.40
N GLY A 15 -35.76 -15.69 14.64
CA GLY A 15 -35.30 -14.35 15.03
C GLY A 15 -33.79 -14.17 14.92
N VAL A 16 -32.99 -15.15 15.35
CA VAL A 16 -31.51 -15.12 15.23
C VAL A 16 -31.09 -15.17 13.75
N LEU A 17 -31.74 -15.96 12.91
CA LEU A 17 -31.46 -16.03 11.48
C LEU A 17 -31.82 -14.72 10.77
N LEU A 18 -32.92 -14.07 11.16
CA LEU A 18 -33.34 -12.78 10.61
C LEU A 18 -32.39 -11.65 11.01
N CYS A 19 -31.91 -11.64 12.28
CA CYS A 19 -30.89 -10.68 12.72
C CYS A 19 -29.54 -10.88 12.03
N ALA A 20 -29.13 -12.11 11.75
CA ALA A 20 -27.90 -12.41 11.00
C ALA A 20 -27.96 -11.92 9.55
N LEU A 21 -29.13 -11.93 8.92
CA LEU A 21 -29.34 -11.41 7.56
C LEU A 21 -29.30 -9.88 7.48
N LEU A 22 -29.62 -9.18 8.57
CA LEU A 22 -29.60 -7.71 8.63
C LEU A 22 -28.17 -7.14 8.77
N VAL A 23 -27.23 -7.88 9.36
CA VAL A 23 -25.82 -7.45 9.51
C VAL A 23 -25.10 -7.40 8.16
N GLY A 24 -25.50 -8.21 7.18
CA GLY A 24 -24.88 -8.23 5.84
C GLY A 24 -25.19 -7.02 4.93
N CYS A 25 -26.11 -6.13 5.35
CA CYS A 25 -26.51 -4.94 4.59
C CYS A 25 -26.04 -3.62 5.20
N SER A 26 -25.27 -3.66 6.30
CA SER A 26 -24.80 -2.45 6.94
C SER A 26 -23.73 -1.73 6.10
N THR A 27 -23.79 -0.40 6.10
CA THR A 27 -22.80 0.50 5.48
C THR A 27 -22.31 1.49 6.53
N PRO A 28 -21.53 0.98 7.54
CA PRO A 28 -21.16 1.77 8.69
C PRO A 28 -20.20 2.91 8.37
N GLN A 29 -19.44 2.81 7.28
CA GLN A 29 -18.48 3.85 6.90
C GLN A 29 -19.19 5.05 6.27
N VAL A 30 -20.16 4.80 5.36
CA VAL A 30 -20.98 5.89 4.78
C VAL A 30 -21.82 6.56 5.87
N MET A 31 -22.45 5.79 6.75
CA MET A 31 -23.25 6.35 7.86
C MET A 31 -22.37 7.25 8.76
N ARG A 32 -21.16 6.82 9.09
CA ARG A 32 -20.21 7.66 9.84
C ARG A 32 -19.84 8.94 9.11
N LEU A 33 -19.62 8.90 7.80
CA LEU A 33 -19.32 10.10 7.01
C LEU A 33 -20.45 11.13 7.04
N GLN A 34 -21.69 10.68 7.21
CA GLN A 34 -22.88 11.55 7.31
C GLN A 34 -23.08 12.15 8.71
N GLU A 35 -22.42 11.62 9.72
CA GLU A 35 -22.45 12.20 11.06
C GLU A 35 -21.74 13.57 11.09
N ALA A 36 -22.23 14.50 11.93
CA ALA A 36 -21.67 15.84 12.03
C ALA A 36 -20.17 15.81 12.37
N GLY A 37 -19.37 16.47 11.54
CA GLY A 37 -17.91 16.60 11.72
C GLY A 37 -17.08 15.41 11.23
N GLN A 38 -17.66 14.27 10.87
CA GLN A 38 -16.88 13.09 10.42
C GLN A 38 -16.30 13.27 9.01
N ALA A 39 -16.94 14.04 8.15
CA ALA A 39 -16.42 14.44 6.84
C ALA A 39 -15.45 15.64 6.90
N GLN A 40 -15.09 16.10 8.11
CA GLN A 40 -14.17 17.23 8.26
C GLN A 40 -12.83 16.96 7.58
N GLY A 41 -12.37 17.93 6.80
CA GLY A 41 -11.15 17.82 5.99
C GLY A 41 -11.36 17.26 4.58
N LEU A 42 -12.59 16.81 4.23
CA LEU A 42 -12.97 16.47 2.86
C LEU A 42 -13.69 17.64 2.19
N PRO A 43 -13.35 18.02 0.94
CA PRO A 43 -14.23 18.85 0.13
C PRO A 43 -15.55 18.12 -0.13
N SER A 44 -16.65 18.87 -0.33
CA SER A 44 -17.97 18.25 -0.62
C SER A 44 -17.97 17.44 -1.91
N ARG A 45 -17.06 17.77 -2.83
CA ARG A 45 -16.91 17.12 -4.13
C ARG A 45 -15.44 17.12 -4.57
N ALA A 46 -15.00 16.03 -5.21
CA ALA A 46 -13.74 15.94 -5.94
C ALA A 46 -13.94 15.13 -7.22
N GLN A 47 -13.21 15.51 -8.29
CA GLN A 47 -13.25 14.80 -9.57
C GLN A 47 -11.91 14.90 -10.28
N LEU A 48 -11.36 13.76 -10.67
CA LEU A 48 -10.10 13.65 -11.41
C LEU A 48 -10.39 13.51 -12.91
N GLU A 49 -10.26 14.63 -13.63
CA GLU A 49 -10.59 14.69 -15.06
C GLU A 49 -9.51 14.08 -15.95
N SER A 50 -8.27 14.03 -15.49
CA SER A 50 -7.09 13.64 -16.29
C SER A 50 -6.75 12.15 -16.22
N VAL A 51 -7.50 11.36 -15.46
CA VAL A 51 -7.26 9.91 -15.38
C VAL A 51 -7.71 9.27 -16.70
N PRO A 52 -6.82 8.63 -17.46
CA PRO A 52 -7.22 8.03 -18.73
C PRO A 52 -8.19 6.87 -18.49
N PHE A 53 -9.13 6.69 -19.42
CA PHE A 53 -10.02 5.54 -19.41
C PHE A 53 -9.56 4.50 -20.43
N PHE A 54 -9.46 3.25 -19.99
CA PHE A 54 -9.24 2.09 -20.83
C PHE A 54 -10.40 1.11 -20.62
N ALA A 55 -11.27 0.98 -21.62
CA ALA A 55 -12.33 -0.02 -21.59
C ALA A 55 -11.70 -1.42 -21.48
N GLN A 56 -12.22 -2.23 -20.55
CA GLN A 56 -11.71 -3.59 -20.36
C GLN A 56 -12.15 -4.52 -21.50
N LYS A 57 -11.30 -5.50 -21.82
CA LYS A 57 -11.71 -6.71 -22.53
C LYS A 57 -12.28 -7.73 -21.55
N GLU A 58 -12.89 -8.79 -22.06
CA GLU A 58 -13.49 -9.85 -21.22
C GLU A 58 -12.46 -10.40 -20.22
N TYR A 59 -12.80 -10.39 -18.92
CA TYR A 59 -11.96 -10.80 -17.77
C TYR A 59 -10.70 -9.96 -17.52
N GLU A 60 -10.45 -8.87 -18.25
CA GLU A 60 -9.24 -8.04 -18.15
C GLU A 60 -9.46 -6.75 -17.33
N CYS A 61 -10.36 -6.77 -16.33
CA CYS A 61 -10.56 -5.61 -15.44
C CYS A 61 -9.28 -5.20 -14.69
N GLY A 62 -8.44 -6.18 -14.28
CA GLY A 62 -7.17 -5.92 -13.62
C GLY A 62 -6.19 -5.14 -14.48
N PRO A 63 -5.78 -5.64 -15.66
CA PRO A 63 -4.91 -4.92 -16.58
C PRO A 63 -5.42 -3.53 -16.93
N ALA A 64 -6.73 -3.37 -17.22
CA ALA A 64 -7.32 -2.08 -17.57
C ALA A 64 -7.25 -1.08 -16.40
N ALA A 65 -7.71 -1.46 -15.21
CA ALA A 65 -7.71 -0.61 -14.03
C ALA A 65 -6.27 -0.23 -13.61
N LEU A 66 -5.32 -1.18 -13.69
CA LEU A 66 -3.94 -0.93 -13.35
C LEU A 66 -3.28 0.04 -14.33
N ALA A 67 -3.55 -0.11 -15.64
CA ALA A 67 -3.04 0.81 -16.65
C ALA A 67 -3.53 2.26 -16.42
N MET A 68 -4.79 2.43 -16.00
CA MET A 68 -5.36 3.75 -15.70
C MET A 68 -4.59 4.45 -14.57
N VAL A 69 -4.38 3.76 -13.42
CA VAL A 69 -3.68 4.37 -12.27
C VAL A 69 -2.19 4.57 -12.52
N MET A 70 -1.52 3.67 -13.25
CA MET A 70 -0.12 3.84 -13.65
C MET A 70 0.05 5.01 -14.62
N SER A 71 -0.85 5.16 -15.60
CA SER A 71 -0.81 6.26 -16.55
C SER A 71 -1.06 7.60 -15.85
N ALA A 72 -1.97 7.65 -14.87
CA ALA A 72 -2.18 8.82 -14.04
C ALA A 72 -0.94 9.17 -13.18
N ALA A 73 -0.12 8.16 -12.81
CA ALA A 73 1.16 8.34 -12.14
C ALA A 73 2.32 8.70 -13.09
N GLY A 74 2.05 8.94 -14.38
CA GLY A 74 3.04 9.36 -15.36
C GLY A 74 3.76 8.24 -16.09
N VAL A 75 3.35 6.97 -15.92
CA VAL A 75 3.92 5.83 -16.65
C VAL A 75 3.03 5.47 -17.83
N ALA A 76 3.50 5.75 -19.03
CA ALA A 76 2.78 5.38 -20.25
C ALA A 76 2.72 3.85 -20.40
N VAL A 77 1.54 3.27 -20.20
CA VAL A 77 1.31 1.84 -20.29
C VAL A 77 -0.10 1.55 -20.79
N THR A 78 -0.24 0.50 -21.60
CA THR A 78 -1.55 0.03 -22.08
C THR A 78 -1.99 -1.22 -21.31
N PRO A 79 -3.30 -1.53 -21.25
CA PRO A 79 -3.77 -2.79 -20.66
C PRO A 79 -3.10 -4.02 -21.25
N ASP A 80 -2.96 -4.09 -22.59
CA ASP A 80 -2.34 -5.22 -23.30
C ASP A 80 -0.89 -5.48 -22.84
N ALA A 81 -0.14 -4.42 -22.53
CA ALA A 81 1.23 -4.55 -21.99
C ALA A 81 1.28 -5.13 -20.57
N LEU A 82 0.17 -5.15 -19.84
CA LEU A 82 0.05 -5.66 -18.47
C LEU A 82 -0.58 -7.06 -18.41
N VAL A 83 -1.29 -7.51 -19.45
CA VAL A 83 -1.98 -8.81 -19.45
C VAL A 83 -1.06 -9.95 -19.00
N HIS A 84 0.14 -10.06 -19.58
CA HIS A 84 1.09 -11.13 -19.24
C HIS A 84 1.65 -11.06 -17.81
N GLN A 85 1.51 -9.91 -17.14
CA GLN A 85 2.04 -9.70 -15.80
C GLN A 85 0.99 -9.92 -14.72
N VAL A 86 -0.28 -9.59 -15.00
CA VAL A 86 -1.31 -9.56 -13.96
C VAL A 86 -2.53 -10.44 -14.24
N TYR A 87 -2.75 -10.87 -15.51
CA TYR A 87 -3.88 -11.73 -15.83
C TYR A 87 -3.52 -13.21 -15.70
N LEU A 88 -4.35 -13.93 -14.99
CA LEU A 88 -4.22 -15.39 -14.76
C LEU A 88 -5.33 -16.12 -15.50
N PRO A 89 -5.05 -16.75 -16.66
CA PRO A 89 -6.09 -17.41 -17.50
C PRO A 89 -6.90 -18.48 -16.74
N ALA A 90 -6.23 -19.27 -15.89
CA ALA A 90 -6.86 -20.31 -15.09
C ALA A 90 -7.88 -19.76 -14.06
N ARG A 91 -7.76 -18.48 -13.70
CA ARG A 91 -8.67 -17.80 -12.75
C ARG A 91 -9.62 -16.82 -13.43
N LYS A 92 -9.47 -16.59 -14.73
CA LYS A 92 -10.19 -15.56 -15.49
C LYS A 92 -10.17 -14.20 -14.78
N GLY A 93 -8.99 -13.76 -14.34
CA GLY A 93 -8.85 -12.53 -13.56
C GLY A 93 -7.43 -12.30 -13.05
N SER A 94 -7.26 -11.29 -12.22
CA SER A 94 -5.98 -10.87 -11.64
C SER A 94 -5.98 -11.02 -10.11
N LEU A 95 -4.81 -11.30 -9.52
CA LEU A 95 -4.65 -11.28 -8.06
C LEU A 95 -4.07 -9.95 -7.60
N GLN A 96 -4.39 -9.55 -6.37
CA GLN A 96 -3.88 -8.31 -5.77
C GLN A 96 -2.35 -8.29 -5.70
N VAL A 97 -1.72 -9.44 -5.42
CA VAL A 97 -0.25 -9.57 -5.35
C VAL A 97 0.41 -9.26 -6.70
N GLU A 98 -0.20 -9.70 -7.80
CA GLU A 98 0.30 -9.41 -9.16
C GLU A 98 0.15 -7.92 -9.50
N MET A 99 -0.96 -7.30 -9.07
CA MET A 99 -1.17 -5.87 -9.24
C MET A 99 -0.09 -5.04 -8.53
N LEU A 100 0.24 -5.41 -7.28
CA LEU A 100 1.31 -4.77 -6.51
C LEU A 100 2.68 -4.98 -7.17
N ALA A 101 2.97 -6.21 -7.61
CA ALA A 101 4.25 -6.55 -8.25
C ALA A 101 4.44 -5.78 -9.55
N ALA A 102 3.44 -5.75 -10.44
CA ALA A 102 3.49 -5.03 -11.70
C ALA A 102 3.65 -3.51 -11.52
N THR A 103 3.03 -2.93 -10.47
CA THR A 103 3.22 -1.52 -10.10
C THR A 103 4.68 -1.24 -9.77
N ARG A 104 5.29 -2.08 -8.91
CA ARG A 104 6.69 -1.94 -8.49
C ARG A 104 7.68 -2.16 -9.63
N GLN A 105 7.41 -3.09 -10.54
CA GLN A 105 8.24 -3.34 -11.73
C GLN A 105 8.37 -2.12 -12.64
N ARG A 106 7.47 -1.16 -12.54
CA ARG A 106 7.51 0.11 -13.27
C ARG A 106 8.11 1.26 -12.46
N GLY A 107 8.74 0.98 -11.32
CA GLY A 107 9.34 1.98 -10.44
C GLY A 107 8.34 2.85 -9.70
N LEU A 108 7.06 2.46 -9.65
CA LEU A 108 6.01 3.15 -8.90
C LEU A 108 5.89 2.59 -7.48
N ILE A 109 5.52 3.45 -6.54
CA ILE A 109 5.16 3.04 -5.19
C ILE A 109 3.78 2.41 -5.25
N ALA A 110 3.67 1.11 -4.92
CA ALA A 110 2.40 0.43 -4.70
C ALA A 110 2.01 0.59 -3.23
N TYR A 111 1.22 1.62 -2.90
CA TYR A 111 0.84 1.93 -1.54
C TYR A 111 -0.53 1.31 -1.20
N PRO A 112 -0.59 0.32 -0.27
CA PRO A 112 -1.85 -0.23 0.19
C PRO A 112 -2.57 0.78 1.07
N LEU A 113 -3.81 1.08 0.71
CA LEU A 113 -4.64 2.00 1.46
C LEU A 113 -5.25 1.30 2.69
N LYS A 114 -5.47 2.03 3.76
CA LYS A 114 -6.24 1.52 4.90
C LYS A 114 -7.68 1.23 4.46
N PRO A 115 -8.35 0.22 5.06
CA PRO A 115 -9.72 -0.15 4.72
C PRO A 115 -10.72 0.88 5.28
N ALA A 116 -10.54 2.14 4.92
CA ALA A 116 -11.32 3.29 5.39
C ALA A 116 -11.82 4.12 4.20
N LEU A 117 -13.14 4.22 4.07
CA LEU A 117 -13.76 4.98 2.99
C LEU A 117 -13.32 6.45 3.01
N LYS A 118 -13.17 7.04 4.21
CA LYS A 118 -12.69 8.42 4.35
C LYS A 118 -11.29 8.60 3.76
N ASP A 119 -10.37 7.66 4.01
CA ASP A 119 -8.99 7.70 3.48
C ASP A 119 -9.01 7.61 1.95
N LEU A 120 -9.85 6.74 1.38
CA LEU A 120 -10.05 6.64 -0.07
C LEU A 120 -10.50 7.97 -0.67
N LEU A 121 -11.51 8.61 -0.07
CA LEU A 121 -12.03 9.90 -0.54
C LEU A 121 -10.98 11.02 -0.37
N GLN A 122 -10.16 10.98 0.68
CA GLN A 122 -9.06 11.92 0.89
C GLN A 122 -7.98 11.80 -0.20
N GLU A 123 -7.64 10.57 -0.61
CA GLU A 123 -6.70 10.36 -1.71
C GLU A 123 -7.26 10.88 -3.03
N VAL A 124 -8.53 10.61 -3.33
CA VAL A 124 -9.18 11.17 -4.53
C VAL A 124 -9.18 12.70 -4.47
N ALA A 125 -9.49 13.30 -3.32
CA ALA A 125 -9.46 14.77 -3.14
C ALA A 125 -8.04 15.35 -3.29
N ALA A 126 -7.01 14.57 -2.96
CA ALA A 126 -5.61 14.94 -3.13
C ALA A 126 -5.07 14.77 -4.56
N GLY A 127 -5.90 14.28 -5.49
CA GLY A 127 -5.49 14.09 -6.89
C GLY A 127 -5.03 12.66 -7.23
N HIS A 128 -5.17 11.72 -6.31
CA HIS A 128 -4.71 10.35 -6.48
C HIS A 128 -5.88 9.41 -6.83
N PRO A 129 -5.94 8.85 -8.05
CA PRO A 129 -6.92 7.83 -8.39
C PRO A 129 -6.64 6.55 -7.60
N VAL A 130 -7.68 5.94 -7.07
CA VAL A 130 -7.57 4.77 -6.19
C VAL A 130 -8.04 3.52 -6.93
N LEU A 131 -7.15 2.54 -7.11
CA LEU A 131 -7.52 1.24 -7.64
C LEU A 131 -8.17 0.42 -6.51
N VAL A 132 -9.40 -0.02 -6.74
CA VAL A 132 -10.22 -0.75 -5.78
C VAL A 132 -10.59 -2.14 -6.27
N PHE A 133 -10.79 -3.07 -5.33
CA PHE A 133 -11.26 -4.41 -5.61
C PHE A 133 -12.64 -4.63 -4.99
N GLN A 134 -13.58 -5.11 -5.78
CA GLN A 134 -14.98 -5.24 -5.42
C GLN A 134 -15.50 -6.65 -5.69
N ASN A 135 -16.52 -7.07 -4.96
CA ASN A 135 -17.41 -8.15 -5.38
C ASN A 135 -18.77 -7.56 -5.73
N LEU A 136 -19.09 -7.52 -7.02
CA LEU A 136 -20.31 -6.91 -7.55
C LEU A 136 -21.56 -7.76 -7.32
N SER A 137 -21.41 -8.99 -6.79
CA SER A 137 -22.52 -9.92 -6.56
C SER A 137 -22.56 -10.41 -5.11
N LEU A 138 -23.27 -11.51 -4.87
CA LEU A 138 -23.39 -12.11 -3.54
C LEU A 138 -22.11 -12.87 -3.15
N PRO A 139 -21.81 -13.03 -1.84
CA PRO A 139 -20.65 -13.79 -1.39
C PRO A 139 -20.62 -15.24 -1.89
N ILE A 140 -21.78 -15.86 -2.07
CA ILE A 140 -21.92 -17.25 -2.55
C ILE A 140 -21.72 -17.40 -4.07
N TYR A 141 -21.88 -16.32 -4.85
CA TYR A 141 -21.63 -16.24 -6.28
C TYR A 141 -20.87 -14.96 -6.60
N PRO A 142 -19.57 -14.89 -6.26
CA PRO A 142 -18.82 -13.67 -6.41
C PRO A 142 -18.57 -13.31 -7.87
N VAL A 143 -18.71 -12.00 -8.16
CA VAL A 143 -18.26 -11.37 -9.41
C VAL A 143 -17.17 -10.37 -9.04
N TRP A 144 -15.93 -10.85 -9.08
CA TRP A 144 -14.75 -10.06 -8.73
C TRP A 144 -14.44 -9.02 -9.80
N HIS A 145 -14.17 -7.82 -9.37
CA HIS A 145 -13.97 -6.70 -10.25
C HIS A 145 -12.97 -5.68 -9.72
N TYR A 146 -12.10 -5.18 -10.61
CA TYR A 146 -11.26 -4.03 -10.35
C TYR A 146 -11.85 -2.79 -11.03
N ALA A 147 -11.86 -1.68 -10.30
CA ALA A 147 -12.27 -0.37 -10.78
C ALA A 147 -11.31 0.70 -10.26
N VAL A 148 -11.39 1.91 -10.81
CA VAL A 148 -10.61 3.06 -10.35
C VAL A 148 -11.54 4.15 -9.87
N ALA A 149 -11.46 4.50 -8.58
CA ALA A 149 -12.17 5.64 -8.01
C ALA A 149 -11.49 6.94 -8.44
N ILE A 150 -12.25 7.80 -9.11
CA ILE A 150 -11.77 9.03 -9.72
C ILE A 150 -12.53 10.27 -9.25
N GLY A 151 -13.61 10.13 -8.47
CA GLY A 151 -14.38 11.26 -7.98
C GLY A 151 -15.43 10.84 -6.97
N TYR A 152 -15.96 11.82 -6.28
CA TYR A 152 -17.10 11.67 -5.37
C TYR A 152 -17.87 12.96 -5.20
N ASP A 153 -19.11 12.85 -4.74
CA ASP A 153 -19.99 13.96 -4.36
C ASP A 153 -20.71 13.56 -3.05
N LEU A 154 -20.35 14.22 -1.94
CA LEU A 154 -20.90 13.93 -0.61
C LEU A 154 -22.36 14.38 -0.48
N GLU A 155 -22.78 15.46 -1.18
CA GLU A 155 -24.16 15.95 -1.15
C GLU A 155 -25.10 14.97 -1.84
N ARG A 156 -24.62 14.35 -2.92
CA ARG A 156 -25.36 13.32 -3.68
C ARG A 156 -25.14 11.90 -3.15
N ASN A 157 -24.25 11.73 -2.16
CA ASN A 157 -23.82 10.42 -1.65
C ASN A 157 -23.37 9.48 -2.77
N SER A 158 -22.58 10.00 -3.72
CA SER A 158 -22.11 9.25 -4.87
C SER A 158 -20.59 9.19 -4.99
N ILE A 159 -20.11 8.16 -5.65
CA ILE A 159 -18.72 7.97 -6.07
C ILE A 159 -18.69 7.75 -7.57
N THR A 160 -17.66 8.27 -8.22
CA THR A 160 -17.43 8.10 -9.66
C THR A 160 -16.26 7.15 -9.89
N LEU A 161 -16.48 6.12 -10.69
CA LEU A 161 -15.51 5.09 -11.01
C LEU A 161 -15.25 5.03 -12.52
N HIS A 162 -14.02 4.73 -12.93
CA HIS A 162 -13.75 4.06 -14.20
C HIS A 162 -13.93 2.56 -13.96
N SER A 163 -14.90 1.93 -14.61
CA SER A 163 -15.33 0.57 -14.29
C SER A 163 -15.81 -0.19 -15.52
N GLY A 164 -15.14 -1.27 -15.86
CA GLY A 164 -15.54 -2.11 -16.97
C GLY A 164 -15.44 -1.38 -18.32
N GLU A 165 -16.55 -1.31 -19.02
CA GLU A 165 -16.72 -0.58 -20.27
C GLU A 165 -17.28 0.83 -20.06
N THR A 166 -17.52 1.23 -18.81
CA THR A 166 -18.17 2.48 -18.47
C THR A 166 -17.15 3.49 -17.95
N GLU A 167 -16.91 4.51 -18.76
CA GLU A 167 -16.22 5.70 -18.31
C GLU A 167 -17.12 6.49 -17.36
N ARG A 168 -16.60 6.85 -16.16
CA ARG A 168 -17.31 7.67 -15.16
C ARG A 168 -18.63 7.07 -14.69
N LEU A 169 -18.62 5.78 -14.35
CA LEU A 169 -19.74 5.13 -13.69
C LEU A 169 -20.03 5.81 -12.35
N GLU A 170 -21.19 6.47 -12.23
CA GLU A 170 -21.65 7.03 -10.97
C GLU A 170 -22.45 5.97 -10.20
N MET A 171 -22.12 5.72 -8.94
CA MET A 171 -22.87 4.84 -8.06
C MET A 171 -23.00 5.44 -6.66
N SER A 172 -24.02 5.00 -5.90
CA SER A 172 -24.16 5.48 -4.53
C SER A 172 -23.03 4.98 -3.64
N LEU A 173 -22.56 5.80 -2.70
CA LEU A 173 -21.57 5.41 -1.70
C LEU A 173 -21.99 4.16 -0.91
N PHE A 174 -23.30 4.00 -0.64
CA PHE A 174 -23.84 2.81 0.01
C PHE A 174 -23.66 1.51 -0.80
N THR A 175 -23.82 1.59 -2.13
CA THR A 175 -23.57 0.45 -3.00
C THR A 175 -22.09 0.16 -3.10
N PHE A 176 -21.28 1.21 -3.25
CA PHE A 176 -19.83 1.09 -3.29
C PHE A 176 -19.27 0.44 -2.03
N GLU A 177 -19.62 0.95 -0.84
CA GLU A 177 -19.12 0.37 0.42
C GLU A 177 -19.45 -1.13 0.52
N ARG A 178 -20.69 -1.54 0.18
CA ARG A 178 -21.09 -2.96 0.23
C ARG A 178 -20.29 -3.84 -0.73
N THR A 179 -20.03 -3.37 -1.96
CA THR A 179 -19.29 -4.13 -2.94
C THR A 179 -17.81 -4.17 -2.63
N TRP A 180 -17.28 -3.08 -2.12
CA TRP A 180 -15.88 -2.94 -1.70
C TRP A 180 -15.59 -3.76 -0.43
N ALA A 181 -16.46 -3.71 0.58
CA ALA A 181 -16.34 -4.52 1.79
C ALA A 181 -16.33 -6.03 1.48
N ARG A 182 -17.08 -6.49 0.48
CA ARG A 182 -16.99 -7.88 0.00
C ARG A 182 -15.67 -8.21 -0.68
N GLY A 183 -14.92 -7.21 -1.14
CA GLY A 183 -13.55 -7.28 -1.61
C GLY A 183 -12.51 -7.05 -0.49
N ASN A 184 -12.91 -7.18 0.77
CA ASN A 184 -12.10 -6.93 1.98
C ASN A 184 -11.56 -5.49 2.04
N ASP A 185 -12.32 -4.53 1.53
CA ASP A 185 -11.94 -3.11 1.49
C ASP A 185 -10.55 -2.89 0.87
N TRP A 186 -10.17 -3.76 -0.08
CA TRP A 186 -8.85 -3.68 -0.69
C TRP A 186 -8.76 -2.52 -1.66
N ALA A 187 -7.73 -1.70 -1.48
CA ALA A 187 -7.41 -0.60 -2.36
C ALA A 187 -5.91 -0.31 -2.37
N ILE A 188 -5.40 0.19 -3.50
CA ILE A 188 -4.03 0.67 -3.64
C ILE A 188 -3.96 1.99 -4.40
N LEU A 189 -2.88 2.71 -4.14
CA LEU A 189 -2.38 3.79 -4.98
C LEU A 189 -1.17 3.30 -5.78
N ALA A 190 -1.09 3.70 -7.03
CA ALA A 190 0.15 3.65 -7.82
C ALA A 190 0.69 5.08 -7.91
N LEU A 191 1.83 5.35 -7.28
CA LEU A 191 2.34 6.70 -7.15
C LEU A 191 3.77 6.81 -7.70
N ALA A 192 4.06 7.95 -8.32
CA ALA A 192 5.43 8.30 -8.67
C ALA A 192 6.29 8.45 -7.40
N PRO A 193 7.62 8.18 -7.46
CA PRO A 193 8.50 8.22 -6.28
C PRO A 193 8.54 9.57 -5.54
N ASN A 194 8.22 10.66 -6.23
CA ASN A 194 8.14 12.01 -5.65
C ASN A 194 6.77 12.39 -5.09
N THR A 195 5.83 11.46 -5.08
CA THR A 195 4.45 11.69 -4.62
C THR A 195 4.21 10.96 -3.31
N LEU A 196 3.75 11.70 -2.30
CA LEU A 196 3.43 11.16 -0.99
C LEU A 196 1.90 11.01 -0.85
N PRO A 197 1.38 9.84 -0.44
CA PRO A 197 -0.04 9.69 -0.17
C PRO A 197 -0.54 10.71 0.87
N ALA A 198 -1.71 11.29 0.68
CA ALA A 198 -2.30 12.25 1.61
C ALA A 198 -2.56 11.62 2.99
N THR A 199 -3.00 10.35 2.98
CA THR A 199 -3.35 9.56 4.18
C THR A 199 -2.21 8.67 4.69
N ALA A 200 -0.98 8.84 4.16
CA ALA A 200 0.14 7.98 4.51
C ALA A 200 0.52 8.05 5.99
N ASP A 201 0.81 6.90 6.56
CA ASP A 201 1.62 6.76 7.77
C ASP A 201 3.06 6.32 7.42
N ALA A 202 4.01 6.72 8.25
CA ALA A 202 5.44 6.48 8.00
C ALA A 202 5.78 4.99 7.82
N ALA A 203 5.22 4.12 8.66
CA ALA A 203 5.54 2.69 8.66
C ALA A 203 5.05 1.98 7.38
N THR A 204 3.81 2.26 6.94
CA THR A 204 3.27 1.69 5.70
C THR A 204 3.99 2.26 4.48
N TYR A 205 4.33 3.56 4.51
CA TYR A 205 5.07 4.20 3.45
C TYR A 205 6.49 3.61 3.32
N ALA A 206 7.24 3.50 4.42
CA ALA A 206 8.58 2.90 4.42
C ALA A 206 8.57 1.48 3.84
N ARG A 207 7.62 0.62 4.27
CA ARG A 207 7.47 -0.74 3.71
C ARG A 207 7.14 -0.74 2.21
N SER A 208 6.32 0.19 1.76
CA SER A 208 5.94 0.29 0.34
C SER A 208 7.13 0.70 -0.53
N VAL A 209 7.96 1.62 -0.03
CA VAL A 209 9.18 2.07 -0.71
C VAL A 209 10.27 1.00 -0.67
N ALA A 210 10.43 0.28 0.45
CA ALA A 210 11.42 -0.79 0.59
C ALA A 210 11.28 -1.88 -0.49
N ALA A 211 10.07 -2.09 -0.98
CA ALA A 211 9.82 -3.03 -2.08
C ALA A 211 10.40 -2.58 -3.44
N LEU A 212 10.91 -1.36 -3.55
CA LEU A 212 11.59 -0.82 -4.75
C LEU A 212 13.11 -0.92 -4.67
N GLU A 213 13.69 -1.05 -3.46
CA GLU A 213 15.15 -0.95 -3.23
C GLU A 213 15.96 -1.86 -4.16
N GLY A 214 15.53 -3.13 -4.32
CA GLY A 214 16.27 -4.11 -5.13
C GLY A 214 16.15 -3.93 -6.63
N SER A 215 15.07 -3.34 -7.14
CA SER A 215 14.82 -3.23 -8.59
C SER A 215 14.94 -1.79 -9.10
N HIS A 216 14.63 -0.81 -8.29
CA HIS A 216 14.60 0.62 -8.64
C HIS A 216 15.19 1.48 -7.52
N PRO A 217 16.49 1.32 -7.17
CA PRO A 217 17.09 2.01 -6.04
C PRO A 217 17.04 3.54 -6.17
N GLN A 218 17.10 4.08 -7.38
CA GLN A 218 16.95 5.51 -7.62
C GLN A 218 15.53 6.00 -7.26
N ALA A 219 14.50 5.26 -7.64
CA ALA A 219 13.12 5.56 -7.27
C ALA A 219 12.90 5.46 -5.76
N ALA A 220 13.45 4.42 -5.12
CA ALA A 220 13.40 4.25 -3.68
C ALA A 220 14.10 5.41 -2.95
N ARG A 221 15.30 5.80 -3.39
CA ARG A 221 16.02 6.96 -2.85
C ARG A 221 15.21 8.25 -2.89
N GLN A 222 14.58 8.52 -4.03
CA GLN A 222 13.72 9.68 -4.21
C GLN A 222 12.51 9.65 -3.29
N ALA A 223 11.85 8.48 -3.17
CA ALA A 223 10.69 8.29 -2.30
C ALA A 223 11.05 8.44 -0.82
N TYR A 224 12.14 7.85 -0.36
CA TYR A 224 12.61 8.01 1.02
C TYR A 224 12.92 9.46 1.35
N ALA A 225 13.62 10.16 0.47
CA ALA A 225 13.91 11.58 0.65
C ALA A 225 12.62 12.41 0.74
N GLY A 226 11.62 12.14 -0.09
CA GLY A 226 10.30 12.75 -0.03
C GLY A 226 9.56 12.44 1.29
N GLY A 227 9.62 11.21 1.77
CA GLY A 227 9.04 10.79 3.05
C GLY A 227 9.68 11.50 4.25
N LEU A 228 10.98 11.70 4.23
CA LEU A 228 11.72 12.39 5.28
C LEU A 228 11.37 13.89 5.41
N VAL A 229 10.80 14.50 4.38
CA VAL A 229 10.24 15.85 4.50
C VAL A 229 9.06 15.87 5.48
N ARG A 230 8.25 14.82 5.49
CA ARG A 230 7.08 14.69 6.38
C ARG A 230 7.42 14.05 7.73
N TRP A 231 8.37 13.12 7.75
CA TRP A 231 8.79 12.37 8.93
C TRP A 231 10.32 12.40 9.10
N PRO A 232 10.89 13.55 9.46
CA PRO A 232 12.35 13.75 9.46
C PRO A 232 13.12 12.89 10.47
N GLU A 233 12.43 12.36 11.49
CA GLU A 233 13.02 11.56 12.56
C GLU A 233 12.73 10.05 12.42
N ASP A 234 12.09 9.63 11.31
CA ASP A 234 11.78 8.20 11.13
C ASP A 234 13.01 7.40 10.73
N ALA A 235 13.49 6.56 11.63
CA ALA A 235 14.71 5.77 11.46
C ALA A 235 14.59 4.75 10.31
N ASN A 236 13.40 4.24 9.98
CA ASN A 236 13.22 3.30 8.89
C ASN A 236 13.36 3.99 7.52
N LEU A 237 12.88 5.23 7.41
CA LEU A 237 13.06 6.02 6.19
C LEU A 237 14.54 6.37 5.99
N TRP A 238 15.26 6.76 7.05
CA TRP A 238 16.69 6.98 6.99
C TRP A 238 17.46 5.71 6.62
N PHE A 239 17.10 4.57 7.23
CA PHE A 239 17.69 3.28 6.91
C PHE A 239 17.49 2.90 5.44
N GLY A 240 16.26 3.02 4.92
CA GLY A 240 15.96 2.76 3.52
C GLY A 240 16.66 3.74 2.56
N LEU A 241 16.80 5.03 2.95
CA LEU A 241 17.60 5.99 2.19
C LEU A 241 19.06 5.54 2.10
N GLY A 242 19.63 5.04 3.21
CA GLY A 242 20.96 4.46 3.26
C GLY A 242 21.11 3.24 2.35
N ASN A 243 20.16 2.30 2.40
CA ASN A 243 20.13 1.13 1.51
C ASN A 243 20.13 1.54 0.03
N SER A 244 19.28 2.51 -0.31
CA SER A 244 19.17 3.00 -1.69
C SER A 244 20.43 3.70 -2.16
N ALA A 245 21.05 4.51 -1.28
CA ALA A 245 22.33 5.18 -1.57
C ALA A 245 23.45 4.15 -1.77
N TYR A 246 23.51 3.13 -0.90
CA TYR A 246 24.48 2.05 -1.00
C TYR A 246 24.33 1.27 -2.32
N ALA A 247 23.11 0.91 -2.69
CA ALA A 247 22.82 0.23 -3.94
C ALA A 247 23.22 1.07 -5.19
N LEU A 248 23.28 2.37 -5.06
CA LEU A 248 23.73 3.32 -6.08
C LEU A 248 25.23 3.66 -5.99
N HIS A 249 25.97 2.97 -5.12
CA HIS A 249 27.40 3.22 -4.85
C HIS A 249 27.72 4.63 -4.34
N ASP A 250 26.73 5.36 -3.80
CA ASP A 250 26.92 6.63 -3.11
C ASP A 250 27.22 6.36 -1.63
N LEU A 251 28.44 5.86 -1.37
CA LEU A 251 28.82 5.38 -0.04
C LEU A 251 28.78 6.50 1.01
N GLN A 252 29.11 7.74 0.63
CA GLN A 252 29.09 8.87 1.58
C GLN A 252 27.66 9.23 1.99
N ALA A 253 26.72 9.23 1.04
CA ALA A 253 25.29 9.41 1.36
C ALA A 253 24.74 8.25 2.21
N ALA A 254 25.20 7.02 1.94
CA ALA A 254 24.81 5.85 2.74
C ALA A 254 25.28 5.98 4.20
N VAL A 255 26.54 6.38 4.45
CA VAL A 255 27.03 6.66 5.80
C VAL A 255 26.17 7.69 6.50
N THR A 256 25.89 8.82 5.84
CA THR A 256 25.08 9.90 6.41
C THR A 256 23.69 9.41 6.81
N ALA A 257 23.06 8.65 5.94
CA ALA A 257 21.72 8.13 6.18
C ALA A 257 21.66 7.07 7.29
N TYR A 258 22.63 6.13 7.34
CA TYR A 258 22.69 5.15 8.41
C TYR A 258 23.05 5.78 9.77
N GLN A 259 23.91 6.80 9.78
CA GLN A 259 24.17 7.57 11.00
C GLN A 259 22.90 8.21 11.54
N ALA A 260 22.09 8.85 10.67
CA ALA A 260 20.81 9.41 11.07
C ALA A 260 19.85 8.32 11.60
N ALA A 261 19.76 7.16 10.93
CA ALA A 261 18.96 6.05 11.40
C ALA A 261 19.36 5.58 12.80
N THR A 262 20.68 5.46 13.07
CA THR A 262 21.18 5.05 14.39
C THR A 262 21.05 6.15 15.45
N GLN A 263 21.02 7.41 15.05
CA GLN A 263 20.78 8.53 15.96
C GLN A 263 19.32 8.58 16.41
N PHE A 264 18.36 8.44 15.49
CA PHE A 264 16.93 8.46 15.82
C PHE A 264 16.46 7.17 16.48
N GLN A 265 17.09 6.03 16.16
CA GLN A 265 16.80 4.74 16.79
C GLN A 265 18.11 4.02 17.20
N PRO A 266 18.71 4.35 18.38
CA PRO A 266 19.98 3.75 18.81
C PRO A 266 19.96 2.23 18.99
N ALA A 267 18.77 1.62 19.11
CA ALA A 267 18.56 0.17 19.21
C ALA A 267 18.39 -0.52 17.83
N TYR A 268 18.62 0.18 16.72
CA TYR A 268 18.46 -0.37 15.39
C TYR A 268 19.72 -1.14 14.94
N ALA A 269 19.82 -2.42 15.32
CA ALA A 269 21.01 -3.23 15.09
C ALA A 269 21.37 -3.35 13.59
N ASP A 270 20.40 -3.52 12.69
CA ASP A 270 20.64 -3.58 11.25
C ASP A 270 21.25 -2.28 10.70
N ALA A 271 20.83 -1.12 11.22
CA ALA A 271 21.40 0.17 10.80
C ALA A 271 22.86 0.31 11.25
N TRP A 272 23.20 -0.14 12.44
CA TRP A 272 24.59 -0.19 12.92
C TRP A 272 25.44 -1.14 12.09
N ASN A 273 24.92 -2.32 11.72
CA ASN A 273 25.63 -3.26 10.85
C ASN A 273 25.89 -2.67 9.47
N ASN A 274 24.88 -2.07 8.83
CA ASN A 274 25.04 -1.49 7.51
C ASN A 274 25.97 -0.27 7.54
N LEU A 275 25.93 0.55 8.62
CA LEU A 275 26.89 1.63 8.84
C LEU A 275 28.31 1.08 8.91
N ALA A 276 28.55 0.02 9.68
CA ALA A 276 29.86 -0.62 9.79
C ALA A 276 30.38 -1.10 8.44
N GLN A 277 29.56 -1.76 7.65
CA GLN A 277 29.91 -2.24 6.31
C GLN A 277 30.40 -1.08 5.43
N VAL A 278 29.62 0.00 5.35
CA VAL A 278 29.93 1.13 4.47
C VAL A 278 31.17 1.90 4.97
N GLN A 279 31.33 2.09 6.29
CA GLN A 279 32.52 2.69 6.87
C GLN A 279 33.79 1.89 6.56
N TRP A 280 33.70 0.56 6.59
CA TRP A 280 34.81 -0.30 6.19
C TRP A 280 35.17 -0.13 4.71
N GLU A 281 34.17 -0.11 3.82
CA GLU A 281 34.37 0.07 2.38
C GLU A 281 35.02 1.42 2.02
N ILE A 282 34.72 2.47 2.76
CA ILE A 282 35.40 3.79 2.59
C ILE A 282 36.74 3.90 3.31
N GLY A 283 37.19 2.83 3.98
CA GLY A 283 38.50 2.77 4.68
C GLY A 283 38.50 3.27 6.13
N ASP A 284 37.35 3.68 6.67
CA ASP A 284 37.23 4.08 8.10
C ASP A 284 37.05 2.84 9.00
N THR A 285 38.10 2.05 9.10
CA THR A 285 38.07 0.79 9.87
C THR A 285 37.81 1.03 11.36
N ALA A 286 38.22 2.14 11.91
CA ALA A 286 38.00 2.45 13.33
C ALA A 286 36.51 2.68 13.63
N ALA A 287 35.87 3.51 12.82
CA ALA A 287 34.42 3.73 12.92
C ALA A 287 33.62 2.44 12.65
N ALA A 288 34.04 1.67 11.64
CA ALA A 288 33.39 0.37 11.32
C ALA A 288 33.41 -0.60 12.51
N LYS A 289 34.56 -0.75 13.19
CA LYS A 289 34.69 -1.60 14.41
C LYS A 289 33.78 -1.11 15.54
N SER A 290 33.66 0.17 15.73
CA SER A 290 32.80 0.77 16.74
C SER A 290 31.30 0.48 16.41
N ALA A 291 30.90 0.64 15.15
CA ALA A 291 29.54 0.44 14.71
C ALA A 291 29.13 -1.05 14.79
N ILE A 292 30.00 -1.97 14.33
CA ILE A 292 29.67 -3.40 14.41
C ILE A 292 29.58 -3.92 15.84
N ALA A 293 30.44 -3.44 16.76
CA ALA A 293 30.34 -3.78 18.17
C ALA A 293 29.00 -3.35 18.78
N ARG A 294 28.44 -2.22 18.33
CA ARG A 294 27.08 -1.79 18.71
C ARG A 294 26.02 -2.75 18.17
N ALA A 295 26.10 -3.13 16.89
CA ALA A 295 25.15 -4.10 16.29
C ALA A 295 25.18 -5.44 17.03
N VAL A 296 26.37 -5.98 17.30
CA VAL A 296 26.56 -7.25 18.04
C VAL A 296 26.01 -7.13 19.47
N GLY A 297 26.30 -6.04 20.17
CA GLY A 297 25.81 -5.82 21.53
C GLY A 297 24.27 -5.68 21.62
N LEU A 298 23.61 -5.22 20.57
CA LEU A 298 22.15 -5.19 20.48
C LEU A 298 21.54 -6.56 20.17
N GLY A 299 22.26 -7.44 19.48
CA GLY A 299 21.78 -8.78 19.13
C GLY A 299 20.68 -8.76 18.10
N GLY A 300 19.73 -9.72 18.21
CA GLY A 300 18.58 -9.85 17.34
C GLY A 300 18.68 -11.00 16.34
N ASN A 301 17.71 -11.10 15.42
CA ASN A 301 17.58 -12.24 14.51
C ASN A 301 18.72 -12.35 13.48
N ARG A 302 19.49 -11.30 13.27
CA ARG A 302 20.63 -11.26 12.33
C ARG A 302 21.99 -11.24 13.05
N LEU A 303 22.04 -11.59 14.33
CA LEU A 303 23.27 -11.57 15.12
C LEU A 303 24.42 -12.36 14.45
N SER A 304 24.12 -13.49 13.80
CA SER A 304 25.14 -14.29 13.08
C SER A 304 25.82 -13.48 11.96
N GLN A 305 25.07 -12.65 11.23
CA GLN A 305 25.62 -11.80 10.18
C GLN A 305 26.50 -10.67 10.76
N TYR A 306 26.09 -10.12 11.90
CA TYR A 306 26.88 -9.08 12.58
C TYR A 306 28.22 -9.63 13.09
N LEU A 307 28.21 -10.84 13.67
CA LEU A 307 29.43 -11.51 14.13
C LEU A 307 30.35 -11.88 12.95
N GLU A 308 29.79 -12.24 11.80
CA GLU A 308 30.59 -12.50 10.60
C GLU A 308 31.32 -11.24 10.12
N LEU A 309 30.62 -10.11 10.01
CA LEU A 309 31.26 -8.83 9.65
C LEU A 309 32.29 -8.39 10.69
N GLN A 310 32.02 -8.58 11.98
CA GLN A 310 32.97 -8.30 13.06
C GLN A 310 34.27 -9.10 12.89
N ALA A 311 34.15 -10.41 12.65
CA ALA A 311 35.31 -11.29 12.45
C ALA A 311 36.13 -10.90 11.21
N GLN A 312 35.49 -10.49 10.12
CA GLN A 312 36.16 -9.98 8.92
C GLN A 312 36.95 -8.71 9.22
N LEU A 313 36.38 -7.75 9.96
CA LEU A 313 37.03 -6.50 10.36
C LEU A 313 38.21 -6.73 11.32
N GLU A 314 38.18 -7.76 12.15
CA GLU A 314 39.25 -8.14 13.05
C GLU A 314 40.40 -8.82 12.29
N ALA A 315 40.09 -9.65 11.29
CA ALA A 315 41.09 -10.38 10.50
C ALA A 315 41.95 -9.50 9.58
N VAL A 316 41.44 -8.34 9.17
CA VAL A 316 42.14 -7.40 8.25
C VAL A 316 43.07 -6.43 9.01
N THR A 317 43.02 -6.41 10.33
CA THR A 317 43.87 -5.49 11.13
C THR A 317 45.11 -6.23 11.62
N PRO A 318 46.32 -5.85 11.18
CA PRO A 318 47.54 -6.43 11.69
C PRO A 318 47.76 -6.15 13.17
#